data_6709a8e772b14d0f0f86a612c2799217
#
_entry.id   6709a8e772b14d0f0f86a612c2799217
#
_cell.length_a   1.000
_cell.length_b   1.000
_cell.length_c   1.000
_cell.angle_alpha   90.00
_cell.angle_beta   90.00
_cell.angle_gamma   90.00
#
_symmetry.space_group_name_H-M   'P 1'
#
loop_
_entity.id
_entity.type
_entity.pdbx_description
1 polymer ?
#
loop_
_entity_poly.entity_id
_entity_poly.type
_entity_poly.pdbx_seq_one_letter_code
_entity_poly.pdbx_strand_id
1 'polypeptide(L)'
;MSEITRLDVSEEWAHTGIVKAGDYCFLSYCVGNTDGSTEEQINGAFDVMGKRLALFGLTLENVVQMDCLFRDVWNIPIMEKVIKERFHGKYPVRKSIQTNFADKGGENGLKFQVYAIAYCGK
;
A
#
# COMPACT_ATOMS: atom_id res chain seq x y z
N MET A 1 2.07 22.23 -18.43
CA MET A 1 3.22 21.67 -17.74
C MET A 1 2.76 20.84 -16.58
N SER A 2 3.24 19.62 -16.51
CA SER A 2 2.90 18.74 -15.40
C SER A 2 3.73 19.08 -14.19
N GLU A 3 3.09 19.10 -13.05
CA GLU A 3 3.77 19.31 -11.80
C GLU A 3 3.77 18.04 -10.99
N ILE A 4 4.73 17.95 -10.09
CA ILE A 4 4.78 16.85 -9.14
C ILE A 4 4.24 17.39 -7.82
N THR A 5 3.19 16.73 -7.31
CA THR A 5 2.58 17.10 -6.04
C THR A 5 2.85 16.02 -5.01
N ARG A 6 3.37 16.43 -3.87
CA ARG A 6 3.73 15.51 -2.78
C ARG A 6 2.88 15.78 -1.57
N LEU A 7 2.22 14.76 -1.05
CA LEU A 7 1.40 14.84 0.16
C LEU A 7 1.83 13.74 1.13
N ASP A 8 1.54 13.94 2.40
CA ASP A 8 1.93 13.00 3.45
C ASP A 8 3.47 12.86 3.49
N VAL A 9 4.14 14.01 3.56
CA VAL A 9 5.60 14.08 3.58
C VAL A 9 6.10 13.85 5.00
N SER A 10 7.11 12.99 5.14
CA SER A 10 7.76 12.75 6.42
C SER A 10 9.20 13.27 6.37
N GLU A 11 9.46 14.33 7.12
CA GLU A 11 10.83 14.85 7.27
C GLU A 11 11.70 13.87 8.03
N GLU A 12 11.13 13.26 9.06
CA GLU A 12 11.88 12.34 9.93
C GLU A 12 12.44 11.17 9.15
N TRP A 13 11.63 10.58 8.26
CA TRP A 13 12.00 9.38 7.53
C TRP A 13 12.40 9.66 6.09
N ALA A 14 12.40 10.95 5.70
CA ALA A 14 12.85 11.42 4.39
C ALA A 14 12.12 10.72 3.24
N HIS A 15 10.78 10.64 3.34
CA HIS A 15 9.99 10.10 2.23
C HIS A 15 8.63 10.75 2.16
N THR A 16 7.95 10.49 1.05
CA THR A 16 6.60 11.00 0.79
C THR A 16 5.65 9.83 0.73
N GLY A 17 4.48 9.96 1.38
CA GLY A 17 3.48 8.90 1.38
C GLY A 17 2.82 8.70 0.03
N ILE A 18 2.56 9.79 -0.70
CA ILE A 18 1.95 9.71 -2.02
C ILE A 18 2.43 10.88 -2.88
N VAL A 19 2.79 10.55 -4.13
CA VAL A 19 3.26 11.53 -5.11
C VAL A 19 2.37 11.45 -6.34
N LYS A 20 1.82 12.58 -6.77
CA LYS A 20 1.11 12.65 -8.03
C LYS A 20 2.03 13.23 -9.09
N ALA A 21 2.17 12.52 -10.19
CA ALA A 21 2.97 12.97 -11.34
C ALA A 21 2.18 12.63 -12.59
N GLY A 22 1.69 13.67 -13.29
CA GLY A 22 0.83 13.47 -14.45
C GLY A 22 -0.47 12.79 -14.04
N ASP A 23 -0.81 11.72 -14.75
CA ASP A 23 -2.07 10.99 -14.53
C ASP A 23 -1.94 9.87 -13.51
N TYR A 24 -0.82 9.78 -12.81
CA TYR A 24 -0.58 8.67 -11.89
C TYR A 24 -0.15 9.15 -10.52
N CYS A 25 -0.56 8.40 -9.53
CA CYS A 25 -0.12 8.58 -8.15
C CYS A 25 0.74 7.38 -7.74
N PHE A 26 1.85 7.66 -7.09
CA PHE A 26 2.79 6.65 -6.62
C PHE A 26 2.76 6.66 -5.10
N LEU A 27 2.45 5.52 -4.50
CA LEU A 27 2.35 5.42 -3.05
C LEU A 27 3.57 4.72 -2.49
N SER A 28 4.10 5.29 -1.42
CA SER A 28 5.15 4.65 -0.64
C SER A 28 4.58 3.40 0.03
N TYR A 29 5.45 2.62 0.66
CA TYR A 29 4.98 1.45 1.38
C TYR A 29 3.83 1.83 2.32
N CYS A 30 2.81 0.96 2.34
CA CYS A 30 1.67 1.11 3.23
C CYS A 30 1.75 0.01 4.27
N VAL A 31 1.73 0.40 5.54
CA VAL A 31 1.75 -0.53 6.67
C VAL A 31 0.78 -0.01 7.71
N GLY A 32 0.20 -0.91 8.47
CA GLY A 32 -0.71 -0.52 9.54
C GLY A 32 -0.91 -1.68 10.49
N ASN A 33 -1.40 -1.39 11.70
CA ASN A 33 -1.65 -2.38 12.73
C ASN A 33 -0.43 -3.29 12.99
N THR A 34 0.75 -2.67 13.09
CA THR A 34 2.01 -3.40 13.10
C THR A 34 2.20 -4.33 14.29
N ASP A 35 1.38 -4.19 15.32
CA ASP A 35 1.37 -5.10 16.47
C ASP A 35 0.31 -6.18 16.33
N GLY A 36 -0.45 -6.19 15.24
CA GLY A 36 -1.55 -7.10 15.04
C GLY A 36 -1.16 -8.39 14.35
N SER A 37 -2.18 -9.22 14.12
CA SER A 37 -2.04 -10.43 13.33
C SER A 37 -1.73 -10.08 11.88
N THR A 38 -1.38 -11.09 11.09
CA THR A 38 -1.15 -10.90 9.67
C THR A 38 -2.37 -10.28 8.99
N GLU A 39 -3.55 -10.78 9.27
CA GLU A 39 -4.78 -10.23 8.66
C GLU A 39 -5.01 -8.79 9.09
N GLU A 40 -4.79 -8.47 10.37
CA GLU A 40 -4.91 -7.10 10.85
C GLU A 40 -3.91 -6.17 10.20
N GLN A 41 -2.69 -6.64 9.98
CA GLN A 41 -1.67 -5.84 9.30
C GLN A 41 -2.04 -5.61 7.84
N ILE A 42 -2.56 -6.61 7.15
CA ILE A 42 -2.98 -6.46 5.76
C ILE A 42 -4.13 -5.45 5.67
N ASN A 43 -5.13 -5.56 6.54
CA ASN A 43 -6.22 -4.59 6.58
C ASN A 43 -5.71 -3.19 6.90
N GLY A 44 -4.81 -3.07 7.87
CA GLY A 44 -4.24 -1.78 8.23
C GLY A 44 -3.46 -1.15 7.08
N ALA A 45 -2.73 -1.96 6.32
CA ALA A 45 -2.00 -1.47 5.15
C ALA A 45 -2.95 -0.88 4.12
N PHE A 46 -4.07 -1.57 3.83
CA PHE A 46 -5.04 -1.04 2.88
C PHE A 46 -5.81 0.16 3.44
N ASP A 47 -5.99 0.24 4.76
CA ASP A 47 -6.54 1.45 5.38
C ASP A 47 -5.64 2.65 5.12
N VAL A 48 -4.33 2.49 5.30
CA VAL A 48 -3.36 3.56 5.05
C VAL A 48 -3.36 3.92 3.56
N MET A 49 -3.39 2.92 2.68
CA MET A 49 -3.44 3.15 1.24
C MET A 49 -4.67 3.98 0.87
N GLY A 50 -5.83 3.62 1.40
CA GLY A 50 -7.07 4.35 1.15
C GLY A 50 -7.00 5.80 1.63
N LYS A 51 -6.42 6.04 2.80
CA LYS A 51 -6.28 7.39 3.33
C LYS A 51 -5.37 8.25 2.45
N ARG A 52 -4.27 7.69 1.97
CA ARG A 52 -3.36 8.41 1.08
C ARG A 52 -4.04 8.74 -0.25
N LEU A 53 -4.75 7.77 -0.82
CA LEU A 53 -5.48 7.97 -2.06
C LEU A 53 -6.54 9.06 -1.90
N ALA A 54 -7.23 9.09 -0.76
CA ALA A 54 -8.25 10.08 -0.49
C ALA A 54 -7.72 11.51 -0.51
N LEU A 55 -6.43 11.71 -0.24
CA LEU A 55 -5.81 13.03 -0.33
C LEU A 55 -5.90 13.61 -1.74
N PHE A 56 -6.03 12.76 -2.77
CA PHE A 56 -6.21 13.17 -4.14
C PHE A 56 -7.60 12.84 -4.66
N GLY A 57 -8.56 12.55 -3.76
CA GLY A 57 -9.92 12.23 -4.16
C GLY A 57 -10.09 10.86 -4.80
N LEU A 58 -9.18 9.95 -4.55
CA LEU A 58 -9.18 8.61 -5.14
C LEU A 58 -9.57 7.55 -4.11
N THR A 59 -9.88 6.35 -4.61
CA THR A 59 -10.19 5.20 -3.78
C THR A 59 -9.31 4.03 -4.19
N LEU A 60 -9.43 2.90 -3.49
CA LEU A 60 -8.70 1.70 -3.84
C LEU A 60 -8.98 1.24 -5.27
N GLU A 61 -10.15 1.56 -5.81
CA GLU A 61 -10.50 1.19 -7.19
C GLU A 61 -9.66 1.89 -8.24
N ASN A 62 -8.96 2.95 -7.87
CA ASN A 62 -8.05 3.64 -8.76
C ASN A 62 -6.69 2.98 -8.86
N VAL A 63 -6.40 2.01 -7.99
CA VAL A 63 -5.11 1.33 -7.97
C VAL A 63 -4.99 0.42 -9.18
N VAL A 64 -3.91 0.56 -9.93
CA VAL A 64 -3.69 -0.25 -11.14
C VAL A 64 -2.56 -1.27 -10.95
N GLN A 65 -1.68 -1.05 -10.01
CA GLN A 65 -0.56 -1.96 -9.75
C GLN A 65 -0.20 -1.97 -8.27
N MET A 66 0.09 -3.16 -7.75
CA MET A 66 0.58 -3.31 -6.38
C MET A 66 1.80 -4.22 -6.34
N ASP A 67 2.74 -3.88 -5.48
CA ASP A 67 3.85 -4.75 -5.10
C ASP A 67 3.60 -5.14 -3.64
N CYS A 68 3.32 -6.42 -3.42
CA CYS A 68 2.95 -6.95 -2.12
C CYS A 68 4.14 -7.69 -1.52
N LEU A 69 4.61 -7.21 -0.38
CA LEU A 69 5.80 -7.77 0.27
C LEU A 69 5.37 -8.50 1.55
N PHE A 70 5.83 -9.71 1.69
CA PHE A 70 5.47 -10.59 2.81
C PHE A 70 6.72 -11.07 3.53
N ARG A 71 6.63 -11.14 4.84
CA ARG A 71 7.64 -11.88 5.60
C ARG A 71 7.50 -13.38 5.32
N ASP A 72 6.28 -13.84 5.05
CA ASP A 72 5.98 -15.24 4.75
C ASP A 72 4.90 -15.30 3.66
N VAL A 73 5.28 -15.75 2.46
CA VAL A 73 4.36 -15.79 1.32
C VAL A 73 3.22 -16.80 1.49
N TRP A 74 3.29 -17.69 2.47
CA TRP A 74 2.16 -18.56 2.78
C TRP A 74 0.94 -17.77 3.23
N ASN A 75 1.09 -16.47 3.55
CA ASN A 75 -0.01 -15.60 3.93
C ASN A 75 -0.69 -14.93 2.73
N ILE A 76 -0.27 -15.24 1.49
CA ILE A 76 -0.92 -14.69 0.30
C ILE A 76 -2.44 -14.92 0.31
N PRO A 77 -2.96 -16.11 0.67
CA PRO A 77 -4.41 -16.31 0.68
C PRO A 77 -5.18 -15.36 1.61
N ILE A 78 -4.56 -14.94 2.71
CA ILE A 78 -5.19 -13.96 3.61
C ILE A 78 -5.34 -12.62 2.90
N MET A 79 -4.29 -12.20 2.18
CA MET A 79 -4.34 -10.96 1.41
C MET A 79 -5.38 -11.04 0.29
N GLU A 80 -5.46 -12.17 -0.40
CA GLU A 80 -6.44 -12.34 -1.47
C GLU A 80 -7.87 -12.18 -0.96
N LYS A 81 -8.14 -12.72 0.23
CA LYS A 81 -9.45 -12.55 0.86
C LYS A 81 -9.75 -11.08 1.10
N VAL A 82 -8.79 -10.33 1.65
CA VAL A 82 -8.97 -8.91 1.93
C VAL A 82 -9.15 -8.12 0.65
N ILE A 83 -8.37 -8.44 -0.39
CA ILE A 83 -8.49 -7.75 -1.68
C ILE A 83 -9.89 -7.97 -2.26
N LYS A 84 -10.42 -9.20 -2.19
CA LYS A 84 -11.77 -9.48 -2.68
C LYS A 84 -12.80 -8.64 -1.96
N GLU A 85 -12.62 -8.41 -0.66
CA GLU A 85 -13.56 -7.63 0.14
C GLU A 85 -13.49 -6.13 -0.15
N ARG A 86 -12.32 -5.62 -0.51
CA ARG A 86 -12.10 -4.17 -0.56
C ARG A 86 -12.05 -3.56 -1.96
N PHE A 87 -11.74 -4.34 -2.99
CA PHE A 87 -11.53 -3.78 -4.33
C PHE A 87 -12.72 -3.92 -5.26
N HIS A 88 -13.78 -4.57 -4.81
CA HIS A 88 -15.09 -4.67 -5.53
C HIS A 88 -14.92 -5.14 -6.98
N GLY A 89 -14.06 -6.14 -7.19
CA GLY A 89 -13.83 -6.69 -8.51
C GLY A 89 -12.89 -5.90 -9.41
N LYS A 90 -12.48 -4.71 -9.00
CA LYS A 90 -11.58 -3.85 -9.78
C LYS A 90 -10.15 -4.10 -9.32
N TYR A 91 -9.66 -5.28 -9.63
CA TYR A 91 -8.37 -5.74 -9.11
C TYR A 91 -7.19 -5.15 -9.91
N PRO A 92 -6.17 -4.68 -9.22
CA PRO A 92 -4.94 -4.23 -9.90
C PRO A 92 -4.10 -5.44 -10.33
N VAL A 93 -3.15 -5.20 -11.23
CA VAL A 93 -2.09 -6.18 -11.41
C VAL A 93 -1.21 -6.16 -10.17
N ARG A 94 -0.64 -7.30 -9.80
CA ARG A 94 0.17 -7.36 -8.59
C ARG A 94 1.24 -8.42 -8.67
N LYS A 95 2.27 -8.27 -7.85
CA LYS A 95 3.23 -9.33 -7.60
C LYS A 95 3.40 -9.48 -6.09
N SER A 96 3.83 -10.65 -5.66
CA SER A 96 4.04 -10.97 -4.25
C SER A 96 5.45 -11.48 -4.06
N ILE A 97 6.15 -10.92 -3.10
CA ILE A 97 7.55 -11.22 -2.84
C ILE A 97 7.73 -11.49 -1.35
N GLN A 98 8.47 -12.57 -1.04
CA GLN A 98 8.89 -12.81 0.34
C GLN A 98 10.22 -12.09 0.56
N THR A 99 10.30 -11.36 1.65
CA THR A 99 11.51 -10.60 1.96
C THR A 99 11.58 -10.31 3.44
N ASN A 100 12.76 -9.96 3.89
CA ASN A 100 12.95 -9.39 5.22
C ASN A 100 12.77 -7.89 5.09
N PHE A 101 12.03 -7.31 6.05
CA PHE A 101 11.78 -5.89 6.04
C PHE A 101 12.90 -5.15 6.78
N ALA A 102 13.07 -3.89 6.42
CA ALA A 102 14.07 -3.05 7.06
C ALA A 102 13.59 -2.51 8.40
N ASP A 103 12.44 -2.93 8.88
CA ASP A 103 11.91 -2.49 10.15
C ASP A 103 12.68 -3.11 11.31
N LYS A 104 12.51 -2.54 12.47
CA LYS A 104 13.17 -3.01 13.69
C LYS A 104 12.24 -3.86 14.55
N GLY A 105 11.11 -4.27 14.01
CA GLY A 105 10.08 -4.97 14.77
C GLY A 105 10.42 -6.40 15.12
N GLY A 106 11.49 -6.95 14.56
CA GLY A 106 11.90 -8.30 14.84
C GLY A 106 10.85 -9.33 14.41
N GLU A 107 10.82 -10.44 15.11
CA GLU A 107 9.93 -11.54 14.74
C GLU A 107 8.45 -11.25 15.01
N ASN A 108 8.15 -10.29 15.88
CA ASN A 108 6.77 -9.88 16.15
C ASN A 108 6.42 -8.58 15.44
N GLY A 109 7.27 -8.16 14.52
CA GLY A 109 7.11 -6.91 13.84
C GLY A 109 6.30 -7.03 12.56
N LEU A 110 6.77 -6.31 11.57
CA LEU A 110 6.09 -6.16 10.30
C LEU A 110 6.00 -7.48 9.53
N LYS A 111 4.80 -7.81 9.06
CA LYS A 111 4.55 -9.03 8.30
C LYS A 111 4.11 -8.74 6.88
N PHE A 112 3.72 -7.50 6.57
CA PHE A 112 3.18 -7.15 5.27
C PHE A 112 3.41 -5.68 4.97
N GLN A 113 3.86 -5.40 3.75
CA GLN A 113 3.94 -4.06 3.18
C GLN A 113 3.38 -4.10 1.77
N VAL A 114 2.81 -3.01 1.32
CA VAL A 114 2.34 -2.92 -0.06
C VAL A 114 2.64 -1.54 -0.63
N TYR A 115 3.17 -1.53 -1.84
CA TYR A 115 3.34 -0.33 -2.65
C TYR A 115 2.27 -0.34 -3.73
N ALA A 116 1.90 0.84 -4.20
CA ALA A 116 0.85 0.92 -5.21
C ALA A 116 1.11 2.05 -6.18
N ILE A 117 0.57 1.87 -7.40
CA ILE A 117 0.46 2.93 -8.39
C ILE A 117 -1.02 3.04 -8.71
N ALA A 118 -1.56 4.26 -8.70
CA ALA A 118 -2.96 4.53 -8.96
C ALA A 118 -3.10 5.46 -10.16
N TYR A 119 -4.20 5.30 -10.90
CA TYR A 119 -4.52 6.19 -12.01
C TYR A 119 -5.42 7.31 -11.48
N CYS A 120 -5.03 8.55 -11.73
CA CYS A 120 -5.79 9.72 -11.31
C CYS A 120 -6.16 10.62 -12.48
N GLY A 121 -6.01 10.13 -13.70
CA GLY A 121 -6.45 10.84 -14.89
C GLY A 121 -7.97 10.79 -15.03
N LYS A 122 -8.47 11.40 -16.05
CA LYS A 122 -9.91 11.49 -16.31
C LYS A 122 -10.43 10.42 -17.22
#